data_bd6f40e27a40223c6a07fbef1d46b09e
#
_entry.id   bd6f40e27a40223c6a07fbef1d46b09e
#
_cell.length_a   1.000
_cell.length_b   1.000
_cell.length_c   1.000
_cell.angle_alpha   90.00
_cell.angle_beta   90.00
_cell.angle_gamma   90.00
#
_symmetry.space_group_name_H-M   'P 1'
#
loop_
_entity.id
_entity.type
_entity.pdbx_description
1 polymer ?
#
loop_
_entity_poly.entity_id
_entity_poly.type
_entity_poly.pdbx_seq_one_letter_code
_entity_poly.pdbx_strand_id
1 'polypeptide(L)'
;MRIGHGYDAHKLVKGSHVVLGGIKIDSEFSIEAHSDGDIIIHSLIDSLLGAAAYGDLGTFFPSEDDKYKDISSRELLKEVVFKLKEDKYQISNVDVTYVGQLPKLNP
;
A
#
# COMPACT_ATOMS: atom_id res chain seq x y z
N MET A 1 -5.45 -8.78 -21.47
CA MET A 1 -4.63 -8.68 -20.27
C MET A 1 -4.30 -7.23 -19.97
N ARG A 2 -4.34 -6.83 -18.70
CA ARG A 2 -3.95 -5.50 -18.26
C ARG A 2 -2.74 -5.60 -17.35
N ILE A 3 -1.88 -4.61 -17.40
CA ILE A 3 -0.68 -4.54 -16.59
C ILE A 3 -0.71 -3.23 -15.80
N GLY A 4 -0.39 -3.30 -14.53
CA GLY A 4 -0.28 -2.12 -13.69
C GLY A 4 1.07 -2.06 -13.02
N HIS A 5 1.53 -0.86 -12.71
CA HIS A 5 2.76 -0.62 -11.99
C HIS A 5 2.48 0.37 -10.86
N GLY A 6 3.02 0.10 -9.69
CA GLY A 6 2.91 0.99 -8.55
C GLY A 6 4.27 1.24 -7.95
N TYR A 7 4.47 2.44 -7.47
CA TYR A 7 5.68 2.85 -6.76
C TYR A 7 5.26 3.71 -5.58
N ASP A 8 5.85 3.45 -4.41
CA ASP A 8 5.60 4.26 -3.24
C ASP A 8 6.88 4.44 -2.47
N ALA A 9 7.07 5.62 -1.93
CA ALA A 9 8.23 5.95 -1.13
C ALA A 9 7.81 6.83 0.04
N HIS A 10 8.32 6.53 1.22
CA HIS A 10 8.04 7.29 2.43
C HIS A 10 9.31 7.51 3.21
N LYS A 11 9.33 8.60 3.95
CA LYS A 11 10.43 8.94 4.83
C LYS A 11 10.36 8.10 6.10
N LEU A 12 11.52 7.66 6.59
CA LEU A 12 11.62 7.04 7.90
C LEU A 12 11.79 8.14 8.95
N VAL A 13 11.10 7.97 10.06
CA VAL A 13 11.21 8.85 11.21
C VAL A 13 11.43 7.99 12.44
N LYS A 14 11.91 8.60 13.53
CA LYS A 14 12.08 7.87 14.78
C LYS A 14 10.74 7.35 15.26
N GLY A 15 10.71 6.07 15.65
CA GLY A 15 9.46 5.45 16.06
C GLY A 15 9.68 4.10 16.71
N SER A 16 8.70 3.22 16.62
CA SER A 16 8.73 1.93 17.30
C SER A 16 8.47 0.74 16.38
N HIS A 17 7.90 0.95 15.22
CA HIS A 17 7.58 -0.15 14.32
C HIS A 17 7.30 0.37 12.90
N VAL A 18 7.36 -0.56 11.96
CA VAL A 18 6.87 -0.34 10.58
C VAL A 18 5.82 -1.39 10.27
N VAL A 19 4.95 -1.09 9.32
CA VAL A 19 3.97 -2.06 8.80
C VAL A 19 4.30 -2.31 7.33
N LEU A 20 4.58 -3.54 7.00
CA LEU A 20 4.95 -3.94 5.64
C LEU A 20 4.17 -5.20 5.25
N GLY A 21 3.43 -5.12 4.13
CA GLY A 21 2.60 -6.22 3.69
C GLY A 21 1.52 -6.62 4.69
N GLY A 22 1.07 -5.65 5.49
CA GLY A 22 0.08 -5.87 6.54
C GLY A 22 0.65 -6.47 7.83
N ILE A 23 1.97 -6.60 7.95
CA ILE A 23 2.62 -7.19 9.11
C ILE A 23 3.36 -6.10 9.88
N LYS A 24 3.12 -6.03 11.18
CA LYS A 24 3.82 -5.11 12.08
C LYS A 24 5.18 -5.67 12.43
N ILE A 25 6.22 -4.88 12.21
CA ILE A 25 7.61 -5.27 12.48
C ILE A 25 8.22 -4.25 13.43
N ASP A 26 8.74 -4.72 14.58
CA ASP A 26 9.40 -3.84 15.53
C ASP A 26 10.64 -3.21 14.91
N SER A 27 10.83 -1.92 15.15
CA SER A 27 11.90 -1.15 14.55
C SER A 27 12.14 0.11 15.37
N GLU A 28 13.35 0.65 15.31
CA GLU A 28 13.67 1.95 15.90
C GLU A 28 13.13 3.11 15.04
N PHE A 29 12.62 2.80 13.85
CA PHE A 29 12.07 3.76 12.91
C PHE A 29 10.64 3.39 12.56
N SER A 30 9.86 4.40 12.23
CA SER A 30 8.53 4.25 11.67
C SER A 30 8.48 4.93 10.32
N ILE A 31 7.48 4.60 9.53
CA ILE A 31 7.28 5.24 8.23
C ILE A 31 6.32 6.40 8.43
N GLU A 32 6.75 7.60 8.02
CA GLU A 32 5.92 8.80 8.10
C GLU A 32 4.82 8.73 7.07
N ALA A 33 3.56 8.68 7.51
CA ALA A 33 2.42 8.54 6.62
C ALA A 33 1.11 8.94 7.29
N HIS A 34 0.10 9.17 6.47
CA HIS A 34 -1.25 9.49 6.93
C HIS A 34 -1.95 8.25 7.51
N SER A 35 -1.67 7.08 6.96
CA SER A 35 -2.23 5.80 7.42
C SER A 35 -1.16 5.02 8.20
N ASP A 36 -1.10 3.70 8.02
CA ASP A 36 -0.09 2.85 8.67
C ASP A 36 1.28 2.90 7.98
N GLY A 37 1.38 3.58 6.84
CA GLY A 37 2.64 3.73 6.11
C GLY A 37 3.10 2.47 5.39
N ASP A 38 2.20 1.51 5.14
CA ASP A 38 2.54 0.26 4.47
C ASP A 38 2.82 0.51 3.00
N ILE A 39 4.08 0.77 2.66
CA ILE A 39 4.47 1.10 1.28
C ILE A 39 4.30 -0.09 0.34
N ILE A 40 4.36 -1.32 0.85
CA ILE A 40 4.14 -2.51 0.03
C ILE A 40 2.69 -2.56 -0.44
N ILE A 41 1.74 -2.45 0.48
CA ILE A 41 0.32 -2.45 0.12
C ILE A 41 -0.04 -1.22 -0.69
N HIS A 42 0.50 -0.03 -0.35
CA HIS A 42 0.21 1.19 -1.09
C HIS A 42 0.65 1.08 -2.56
N SER A 43 1.85 0.57 -2.82
CA SER A 43 2.30 0.39 -4.21
C SER A 43 1.49 -0.68 -4.93
N LEU A 44 1.09 -1.74 -4.24
CA LEU A 44 0.22 -2.76 -4.81
C LEU A 44 -1.14 -2.15 -5.22
N ILE A 45 -1.73 -1.36 -4.33
CA ILE A 45 -3.00 -0.69 -4.63
C ILE A 45 -2.86 0.20 -5.86
N ASP A 46 -1.79 1.01 -5.93
CA ASP A 46 -1.56 1.88 -7.09
C ASP A 46 -1.45 1.07 -8.39
N SER A 47 -0.76 -0.09 -8.34
CA SER A 47 -0.65 -0.93 -9.53
C SER A 47 -1.99 -1.50 -9.97
N LEU A 48 -2.82 -1.92 -9.02
CA LEU A 48 -4.16 -2.44 -9.32
C LEU A 48 -5.07 -1.36 -9.88
N LEU A 49 -5.07 -0.19 -9.25
CA LEU A 49 -5.88 0.94 -9.72
C LEU A 49 -5.42 1.40 -11.10
N GLY A 50 -4.11 1.44 -11.33
CA GLY A 50 -3.56 1.81 -12.63
C GLY A 50 -3.94 0.83 -13.73
N ALA A 51 -3.83 -0.47 -13.45
CA ALA A 51 -4.20 -1.51 -14.42
C ALA A 51 -5.67 -1.43 -14.80
N ALA A 52 -6.55 -1.10 -13.87
CA ALA A 52 -7.98 -0.98 -14.11
C ALA A 52 -8.39 0.43 -14.59
N ALA A 53 -7.44 1.35 -14.66
CA ALA A 53 -7.69 2.75 -15.03
C ALA A 53 -8.61 3.48 -14.05
N TYR A 54 -8.49 3.18 -12.76
CA TYR A 54 -9.26 3.84 -11.70
C TYR A 54 -8.54 5.06 -11.11
N GLY A 55 -7.35 5.39 -11.60
CA GLY A 55 -6.54 6.45 -11.04
C GLY A 55 -5.45 5.90 -10.11
N ASP A 56 -5.24 6.55 -8.99
CA ASP A 56 -4.23 6.16 -8.01
C ASP A 56 -4.82 6.12 -6.61
N LEU A 57 -3.99 5.76 -5.63
CA LEU A 57 -4.41 5.62 -4.24
C LEU A 57 -4.97 6.94 -3.69
N GLY A 58 -4.28 8.05 -3.95
CA GLY A 58 -4.70 9.36 -3.45
C GLY A 58 -6.01 9.85 -4.06
N THR A 59 -6.32 9.46 -5.29
CA THR A 59 -7.58 9.79 -5.95
C THR A 59 -8.71 8.92 -5.43
N PHE A 60 -8.46 7.63 -5.25
CA PHE A 60 -9.45 6.65 -4.79
C PHE A 60 -9.75 6.82 -3.29
N PHE A 61 -8.70 7.13 -2.50
CA PHE A 61 -8.80 7.34 -1.06
C PHE A 61 -8.16 8.69 -0.69
N PRO A 62 -8.87 9.82 -0.85
CA PRO A 62 -8.30 11.13 -0.52
C PRO A 62 -7.83 11.22 0.93
N SER A 63 -6.61 11.71 1.14
CA SER A 63 -6.01 11.79 2.48
C SER A 63 -6.69 12.81 3.37
N GLU A 64 -7.37 13.81 2.80
CA GLU A 64 -8.12 14.79 3.54
C GLU A 64 -9.47 14.28 4.05
N ASP A 65 -9.88 13.08 3.64
CA ASP A 65 -11.11 12.46 4.14
C ASP A 65 -10.80 11.76 5.46
N ASP A 66 -11.37 12.25 6.56
CA ASP A 66 -11.15 11.70 7.90
C ASP A 66 -11.53 10.23 8.01
N LYS A 67 -12.42 9.74 7.14
CA LYS A 67 -12.81 8.34 7.07
C LYS A 67 -11.60 7.41 6.89
N TYR A 68 -10.56 7.89 6.21
CA TYR A 68 -9.38 7.07 5.90
C TYR A 68 -8.19 7.35 6.80
N LYS A 69 -8.33 8.26 7.77
CA LYS A 69 -7.26 8.57 8.69
C LYS A 69 -7.00 7.37 9.60
N ASP A 70 -5.75 6.99 9.74
CA ASP A 70 -5.31 5.86 10.56
C ASP A 70 -5.93 4.51 10.19
N ILE A 71 -6.53 4.42 9.01
CA ILE A 71 -7.08 3.16 8.53
C ILE A 71 -5.95 2.19 8.17
N SER A 72 -6.17 0.91 8.42
CA SER A 72 -5.22 -0.12 7.99
C SER A 72 -5.18 -0.21 6.46
N SER A 73 -3.98 -0.30 5.90
CA SER A 73 -3.82 -0.48 4.45
C SER A 73 -4.46 -1.76 3.95
N ARG A 74 -4.58 -2.79 4.80
CA ARG A 74 -5.30 -4.01 4.47
C ARG A 74 -6.77 -3.73 4.14
N GLU A 75 -7.39 -2.82 4.89
CA GLU A 75 -8.79 -2.45 4.64
C GLU A 75 -8.92 -1.68 3.32
N LEU A 76 -7.95 -0.81 3.01
CA LEU A 76 -7.92 -0.13 1.72
C LEU A 76 -7.80 -1.14 0.58
N LEU A 77 -6.91 -2.11 0.72
CA LEU A 77 -6.71 -3.15 -0.28
C LEU A 77 -7.99 -3.98 -0.49
N LYS A 78 -8.69 -4.31 0.59
CA LYS A 78 -9.96 -5.03 0.50
C LYS A 78 -10.98 -4.27 -0.34
N GLU A 79 -11.09 -2.96 -0.16
CA GLU A 79 -12.02 -2.14 -0.95
C GLU A 79 -11.65 -2.15 -2.44
N VAL A 80 -10.36 -2.07 -2.75
CA VAL A 80 -9.88 -2.11 -4.13
C VAL A 80 -10.17 -3.47 -4.77
N VAL A 81 -9.87 -4.56 -4.06
CA VAL A 81 -10.11 -5.91 -4.57
C VAL A 81 -11.60 -6.14 -4.78
N PHE A 82 -12.44 -5.65 -3.86
CA PHE A 82 -13.89 -5.74 -4.00
C PHE A 82 -14.35 -5.05 -5.30
N LYS A 83 -13.84 -3.83 -5.55
CA LYS A 83 -14.19 -3.09 -6.76
C LYS A 83 -13.75 -3.81 -8.03
N LEU A 84 -12.56 -4.39 -8.01
CA LEU A 84 -12.05 -5.16 -9.14
C LEU A 84 -12.95 -6.35 -9.45
N LYS A 85 -13.36 -7.08 -8.41
CA LYS A 85 -14.27 -8.22 -8.58
C LYS A 85 -15.64 -7.79 -9.09
N GLU A 86 -16.14 -6.67 -8.59
CA GLU A 86 -17.42 -6.10 -9.03
C GLU A 86 -17.37 -5.79 -10.53
N ASP A 87 -16.25 -5.27 -11.01
CA ASP A 87 -16.03 -4.95 -12.42
C ASP A 87 -15.49 -6.13 -13.23
N LYS A 88 -15.49 -7.34 -12.63
CA LYS A 88 -15.13 -8.61 -13.27
C LYS A 88 -13.68 -8.70 -13.72
N TYR A 89 -12.79 -8.03 -13.00
CA TYR A 89 -11.34 -8.21 -13.19
C TYR A 89 -10.83 -9.36 -12.32
N GLN A 90 -9.78 -10.00 -12.78
CA GLN A 90 -9.12 -11.06 -12.06
C GLN A 90 -7.62 -10.77 -11.99
N ILE A 91 -7.04 -10.92 -10.80
CA ILE A 91 -5.61 -10.72 -10.59
C ILE A 91 -4.91 -12.03 -10.95
N SER A 92 -4.00 -11.98 -11.92
CA SER A 92 -3.26 -13.17 -12.37
C SER A 92 -1.95 -13.34 -11.65
N ASN A 93 -1.21 -12.24 -11.43
CA ASN A 93 0.11 -12.30 -10.82
C ASN A 93 0.48 -10.94 -10.23
N VAL A 94 1.27 -10.99 -9.16
CA VAL A 94 1.80 -9.80 -8.49
C VAL A 94 3.28 -10.05 -8.18
N ASP A 95 4.11 -9.05 -8.45
CA ASP A 95 5.51 -9.08 -8.10
C ASP A 95 5.84 -7.80 -7.34
N VAL A 96 6.55 -7.92 -6.22
CA VAL A 96 6.85 -6.79 -5.34
C VAL A 96 8.35 -6.75 -5.05
N THR A 97 8.94 -5.56 -5.18
CA THR A 97 10.31 -5.32 -4.78
C THR A 97 10.33 -4.25 -3.68
N TYR A 98 10.93 -4.59 -2.55
CA TYR A 98 11.12 -3.66 -1.44
C TYR A 98 12.58 -3.23 -1.38
N VAL A 99 12.81 -1.93 -1.33
CA VAL A 99 14.16 -1.36 -1.21
C VAL A 99 14.20 -0.53 0.06
N GLY A 100 14.99 -0.97 1.01
CA GLY A 100 15.14 -0.27 2.28
C GLY A 100 16.32 -0.81 3.07
N GLN A 101 16.94 0.08 3.82
CA GLN A 101 18.10 -0.28 4.66
C GLN A 101 17.65 -0.81 6.02
N LEU A 102 16.60 -0.21 6.58
CA LEU A 102 16.08 -0.56 7.89
C LEU A 102 14.55 -0.63 7.83
N PRO A 103 13.93 -1.57 8.54
CA PRO A 103 14.57 -2.72 9.18
C PRO A 103 15.09 -3.72 8.14
N LYS A 104 16.05 -4.53 8.56
CA LYS A 104 16.54 -5.61 7.69
C LYS A 104 15.48 -6.72 7.64
N LEU A 105 15.06 -7.07 6.44
CA LEU A 105 14.06 -8.13 6.24
C LEU A 105 14.70 -9.49 5.94
N ASN A 106 15.93 -9.48 5.43
CA ASN A 106 16.70 -10.70 5.16
C ASN A 106 17.86 -10.80 6.11
N PRO A 107 18.22 -12.02 6.51
CA PRO A 107 19.40 -12.23 7.36
C PRO A 107 20.67 -11.83 6.64
#